data_47701774ae95342eb8870f1096b70cf9
#
_entry.id   47701774ae95342eb8870f1096b70cf9
#
_cell.length_a   1.000
_cell.length_b   1.000
_cell.length_c   1.000
_cell.angle_alpha   90.00
_cell.angle_beta   90.00
_cell.angle_gamma   90.00
#
_symmetry.space_group_name_H-M   'P 1'
#
loop_
_entity.id
_entity.type
_entity.pdbx_description
1 polymer ?
#
loop_
_entity_poly.entity_id
_entity_poly.type
_entity_poly.pdbx_seq_one_letter_code
_entity_poly.pdbx_strand_id
1 'polypeptide(L)'
;VFTPEQAEKLDGIDDDVIKLSSADMPLYIAEGKKLRDEGDRAYEQHKINPYSLGILIYTSGTTGVSKGVMLSQYNICSNIVHVARRTAVYPYDRTLSVLPLHHTYECMAGFLSFFYSGASIAYNNSLRQLQADFVLFKPTVFVAVPVLLEKLYSMIVKKYAKMKGGKA
;
A
#
# COMPACT_ATOMS: atom_id res chain seq x y z
N VAL A 1 10.12 11.17 4.20
CA VAL A 1 10.97 10.26 3.38
C VAL A 1 10.85 10.65 1.93
N PHE A 2 11.95 10.66 1.19
CA PHE A 2 12.02 11.03 -0.22
C PHE A 2 12.89 10.04 -1.02
N THR A 3 12.69 9.97 -2.34
CA THR A 3 13.61 9.26 -3.23
C THR A 3 14.72 10.20 -3.71
N PRO A 4 15.90 9.68 -4.10
CA PRO A 4 17.00 10.52 -4.59
C PRO A 4 16.59 11.51 -5.70
N GLU A 5 15.68 11.08 -6.60
CA GLU A 5 15.18 11.93 -7.70
C GLU A 5 14.31 13.10 -7.22
N GLN A 6 13.86 13.06 -5.97
CA GLN A 6 13.04 14.11 -5.37
C GLN A 6 13.84 15.08 -4.50
N ALA A 7 15.16 14.87 -4.36
CA ALA A 7 16.01 15.67 -3.47
C ALA A 7 15.92 17.18 -3.74
N GLU A 8 15.89 17.58 -5.01
CA GLU A 8 15.77 19.00 -5.42
C GLU A 8 14.48 19.66 -4.92
N LYS A 9 13.40 18.89 -4.68
CA LYS A 9 12.13 19.40 -4.17
C LYS A 9 12.16 19.72 -2.67
N LEU A 10 13.27 19.40 -2.01
CA LEU A 10 13.47 19.67 -0.59
C LEU A 10 14.17 21.01 -0.34
N ASP A 11 14.57 21.70 -1.39
CA ASP A 11 15.17 23.02 -1.30
C ASP A 11 14.16 24.00 -0.70
N GLY A 12 14.57 24.71 0.34
CA GLY A 12 13.71 25.64 1.08
C GLY A 12 12.78 25.00 2.13
N ILE A 13 12.84 23.67 2.31
CA ILE A 13 12.19 23.04 3.47
C ILE A 13 13.04 23.28 4.71
N ASP A 14 12.38 23.71 5.79
CA ASP A 14 12.97 24.01 7.09
C ASP A 14 13.91 22.90 7.56
N ASP A 15 15.05 23.28 8.13
CA ASP A 15 16.07 22.35 8.65
C ASP A 15 15.59 21.57 9.87
N ASP A 16 14.56 22.05 10.57
CA ASP A 16 13.91 21.35 11.67
C ASP A 16 13.15 20.09 11.20
N VAL A 17 12.92 19.92 9.90
CA VAL A 17 12.26 18.74 9.33
C VAL A 17 13.28 17.64 9.06
N ILE A 18 13.11 16.48 9.71
CA ILE A 18 13.95 15.30 9.46
C ILE A 18 13.70 14.78 8.05
N LYS A 19 14.73 14.85 7.21
CA LYS A 19 14.70 14.43 5.81
C LYS A 19 15.39 13.06 5.67
N LEU A 20 14.64 12.00 5.35
CA LEU A 20 15.16 10.63 5.23
C LEU A 20 15.13 10.17 3.78
N SER A 21 16.29 9.85 3.22
CA SER A 21 16.39 9.28 1.87
C SER A 21 15.97 7.80 1.86
N SER A 22 15.19 7.41 0.88
CA SER A 22 14.85 5.98 0.68
C SER A 22 16.07 5.13 0.29
N ALA A 23 17.11 5.75 -0.28
CA ALA A 23 18.37 5.07 -0.57
C ALA A 23 19.11 4.60 0.69
N ASP A 24 18.94 5.34 1.81
CA ASP A 24 19.58 5.04 3.09
C ASP A 24 18.77 4.07 3.95
N MET A 25 17.62 3.61 3.47
CA MET A 25 16.73 2.72 4.22
C MET A 25 17.45 1.45 4.78
N PRO A 26 18.36 0.79 4.03
CA PRO A 26 19.11 -0.34 4.58
C PRO A 26 19.96 0.01 5.81
N LEU A 27 20.52 1.23 5.86
CA LEU A 27 21.30 1.72 7.00
C LEU A 27 20.41 1.93 8.22
N TYR A 28 19.24 2.58 8.05
CA TYR A 28 18.28 2.78 9.14
C TYR A 28 17.75 1.46 9.71
N ILE A 29 17.51 0.48 8.82
CA ILE A 29 17.08 -0.87 9.25
C ILE A 29 18.18 -1.56 10.06
N ALA A 30 19.44 -1.47 9.63
CA ALA A 30 20.57 -2.07 10.33
C ALA A 30 20.78 -1.43 11.71
N GLU A 31 20.68 -0.09 11.81
CA GLU A 31 20.80 0.64 13.07
C GLU A 31 19.64 0.31 14.01
N GLY A 32 18.41 0.30 13.54
CA GLY A 32 17.24 -0.07 14.34
C GLY A 32 17.32 -1.51 14.86
N LYS A 33 17.86 -2.44 14.05
CA LYS A 33 18.14 -3.80 14.50
C LYS A 33 19.16 -3.83 15.64
N LYS A 34 20.25 -3.07 15.51
CA LYS A 34 21.29 -2.96 16.54
C LYS A 34 20.70 -2.42 17.85
N LEU A 35 19.97 -1.31 17.81
CA LEU A 35 19.31 -0.72 18.99
C LEU A 35 18.40 -1.73 19.68
N ARG A 36 17.59 -2.46 18.92
CA ARG A 36 16.71 -3.50 19.45
C ARG A 36 17.50 -4.63 20.14
N ASP A 37 18.58 -5.09 19.51
CA ASP A 37 19.43 -6.17 20.04
C ASP A 37 20.20 -5.72 21.31
N GLU A 38 20.48 -4.40 21.46
CA GLU A 38 21.00 -3.75 22.66
C GLU A 38 19.94 -3.50 23.74
N GLY A 39 18.69 -3.85 23.49
CA GLY A 39 17.59 -3.77 24.45
C GLY A 39 16.76 -2.49 24.40
N ASP A 40 16.96 -1.62 23.40
CA ASP A 40 16.07 -0.47 23.20
C ASP A 40 14.64 -0.92 22.91
N ARG A 41 13.69 -0.36 23.63
CA ARG A 41 12.25 -0.61 23.52
C ARG A 41 11.44 0.68 23.43
N ALA A 42 12.08 1.79 23.10
CA ALA A 42 11.44 3.11 23.04
C ALA A 42 10.24 3.11 22.08
N TYR A 43 10.36 2.44 20.93
CA TYR A 43 9.27 2.33 19.97
C TYR A 43 8.06 1.55 20.54
N GLU A 44 8.29 0.44 21.21
CA GLU A 44 7.23 -0.40 21.80
C GLU A 44 6.54 0.29 22.98
N GLN A 45 7.27 1.14 23.71
CA GLN A 45 6.80 1.87 24.88
C GLN A 45 6.11 3.20 24.52
N HIS A 46 6.23 3.63 23.26
CA HIS A 46 5.63 4.88 22.80
C HIS A 46 4.11 4.83 22.89
N LYS A 47 3.53 5.76 23.64
CA LYS A 47 2.07 5.90 23.76
C LYS A 47 1.52 6.74 22.60
N ILE A 48 0.81 6.10 21.72
CA ILE A 48 0.15 6.78 20.58
C ILE A 48 -1.07 7.54 21.10
N ASN A 49 -1.16 8.83 20.77
CA ASN A 49 -2.40 9.58 20.94
C ASN A 49 -3.31 9.27 19.73
N PRO A 50 -4.46 8.60 19.92
CA PRO A 50 -5.33 8.21 18.81
C PRO A 50 -5.90 9.40 18.02
N TYR A 51 -5.93 10.58 18.60
CA TYR A 51 -6.45 11.79 17.96
C TYR A 51 -5.36 12.66 17.32
N SER A 52 -4.09 12.28 17.42
CA SER A 52 -3.02 12.97 16.69
C SER A 52 -3.11 12.70 15.19
N LEU A 53 -2.51 13.60 14.40
CA LEU A 53 -2.37 13.41 12.96
C LEU A 53 -1.60 12.12 12.67
N GLY A 54 -2.23 11.19 11.94
CA GLY A 54 -1.62 9.94 11.53
C GLY A 54 -1.15 9.95 10.08
N ILE A 55 -1.98 10.47 9.17
CA ILE A 55 -1.69 10.54 7.74
C ILE A 55 -2.18 11.87 7.19
N LEU A 56 -1.39 12.47 6.28
CA LEU A 56 -1.78 13.57 5.42
C LEU A 56 -1.80 13.08 3.96
N ILE A 57 -2.98 13.08 3.34
CA ILE A 57 -3.16 12.60 1.97
C ILE A 57 -3.61 13.75 1.08
N TYR A 58 -2.89 13.96 -0.01
CA TYR A 58 -3.25 14.97 -1.00
C TYR A 58 -4.20 14.40 -2.05
N THR A 59 -5.28 15.12 -2.31
CA THR A 59 -6.23 14.80 -3.39
C THR A 59 -6.21 15.91 -4.44
N SER A 60 -6.37 15.53 -5.71
CA SER A 60 -6.58 16.52 -6.78
C SER A 60 -7.96 17.17 -6.58
N GLY A 61 -7.99 18.36 -6.01
CA GLY A 61 -9.24 19.08 -5.82
C GLY A 61 -9.94 19.38 -7.16
N THR A 62 -11.25 19.41 -7.18
CA THR A 62 -12.07 19.81 -8.36
C THR A 62 -11.76 21.22 -8.87
N THR A 63 -11.09 22.04 -8.07
CA THR A 63 -10.66 23.41 -8.37
C THR A 63 -9.23 23.50 -8.91
N GLY A 64 -8.56 22.38 -9.17
CA GLY A 64 -7.17 22.33 -9.64
C GLY A 64 -6.11 22.53 -8.55
N VAL A 65 -6.49 22.91 -7.34
CA VAL A 65 -5.58 23.03 -6.19
C VAL A 65 -5.65 21.74 -5.36
N SER A 66 -4.51 21.11 -5.12
CA SER A 66 -4.43 19.92 -4.26
C SER A 66 -4.84 20.26 -2.82
N LYS A 67 -5.70 19.43 -2.25
CA LYS A 67 -6.18 19.55 -0.87
C LYS A 67 -5.55 18.47 0.00
N GLY A 68 -4.96 18.87 1.13
CA GLY A 68 -4.44 17.92 2.13
C GLY A 68 -5.55 17.46 3.07
N VAL A 69 -5.85 16.16 3.04
CA VAL A 69 -6.79 15.51 3.95
C VAL A 69 -6.03 15.00 5.17
N MET A 70 -6.36 15.53 6.33
CA MET A 70 -5.75 15.17 7.61
C MET A 70 -6.55 14.05 8.27
N LEU A 71 -5.92 12.91 8.50
CA LEU A 71 -6.53 11.76 9.17
C LEU A 71 -5.81 11.47 10.48
N SER A 72 -6.58 11.32 11.57
CA SER A 72 -6.02 10.89 12.84
C SER A 72 -5.76 9.38 12.86
N GLN A 73 -4.96 8.92 13.81
CA GLN A 73 -4.77 7.48 14.07
C GLN A 73 -6.12 6.77 14.28
N TYR A 74 -7.04 7.42 15.00
CA TYR A 74 -8.37 6.87 15.23
C TYR A 74 -9.17 6.69 13.92
N ASN A 75 -9.13 7.66 12.99
CA ASN A 75 -9.81 7.53 11.70
C ASN A 75 -9.28 6.32 10.92
N ILE A 76 -7.97 6.15 10.90
CA ILE A 76 -7.30 5.05 10.19
C ILE A 76 -7.68 3.70 10.82
N CYS A 77 -7.47 3.55 12.13
CA CYS A 77 -7.72 2.29 12.83
C CYS A 77 -9.20 1.88 12.79
N SER A 78 -10.13 2.82 12.99
CA SER A 78 -11.56 2.52 12.91
C SER A 78 -11.97 2.08 11.51
N ASN A 79 -11.43 2.71 10.47
CA ASN A 79 -11.69 2.31 9.08
C ASN A 79 -11.17 0.90 8.81
N ILE A 80 -9.92 0.59 9.21
CA ILE A 80 -9.32 -0.75 9.05
C ILE A 80 -10.20 -1.82 9.70
N VAL A 81 -10.61 -1.61 10.95
CA VAL A 81 -11.47 -2.57 11.68
C VAL A 81 -12.80 -2.78 10.96
N HIS A 82 -13.44 -1.71 10.48
CA HIS A 82 -14.70 -1.82 9.76
C HIS A 82 -14.54 -2.55 8.41
N VAL A 83 -13.49 -2.24 7.65
CA VAL A 83 -13.20 -2.93 6.38
C VAL A 83 -12.92 -4.40 6.63
N ALA A 84 -12.03 -4.74 7.56
CA ALA A 84 -11.68 -6.13 7.86
C ALA A 84 -12.90 -6.97 8.30
N ARG A 85 -13.77 -6.39 9.14
CA ARG A 85 -15.01 -7.07 9.56
C ARG A 85 -16.01 -7.24 8.41
N ARG A 86 -16.09 -6.29 7.49
CA ARG A 86 -17.05 -6.31 6.38
C ARG A 86 -16.61 -7.24 5.26
N THR A 87 -15.33 -7.33 4.99
CA THR A 87 -14.74 -8.16 3.91
C THR A 87 -14.38 -9.56 4.37
N ALA A 88 -14.47 -9.86 5.69
CA ALA A 88 -14.14 -11.16 6.27
C ALA A 88 -12.77 -11.68 5.80
N VAL A 89 -11.72 -10.86 5.94
CA VAL A 89 -10.34 -11.26 5.65
C VAL A 89 -9.78 -12.06 6.82
N TYR A 90 -9.17 -13.20 6.52
CA TYR A 90 -8.63 -14.15 7.51
C TYR A 90 -7.11 -14.31 7.37
N PRO A 91 -6.40 -14.83 8.41
CA PRO A 91 -4.94 -15.00 8.38
C PRO A 91 -4.42 -15.91 7.25
N TYR A 92 -5.24 -16.81 6.75
CA TYR A 92 -4.89 -17.70 5.63
C TYR A 92 -5.15 -17.08 4.24
N ASP A 93 -5.74 -15.89 4.19
CA ASP A 93 -5.97 -15.19 2.94
C ASP A 93 -4.70 -14.59 2.36
N ARG A 94 -4.71 -14.42 1.06
CA ARG A 94 -3.64 -13.81 0.27
C ARG A 94 -4.22 -12.78 -0.67
N THR A 95 -3.63 -11.59 -0.69
CA THR A 95 -3.98 -10.56 -1.67
C THR A 95 -2.80 -10.22 -2.56
N LEU A 96 -3.08 -9.85 -3.80
CA LEU A 96 -2.13 -9.26 -4.72
C LEU A 96 -2.42 -7.77 -4.82
N SER A 97 -1.55 -6.95 -4.23
CA SER A 97 -1.63 -5.48 -4.28
C SER A 97 -1.18 -4.98 -5.66
N VAL A 98 -2.09 -4.34 -6.38
CA VAL A 98 -1.90 -3.87 -7.76
C VAL A 98 -2.13 -2.38 -7.91
N LEU A 99 -2.94 -1.80 -7.04
CA LEU A 99 -3.23 -0.38 -7.04
C LEU A 99 -2.12 0.40 -6.33
N PRO A 100 -1.97 1.71 -6.59
CA PRO A 100 -0.96 2.51 -5.92
C PRO A 100 -1.21 2.62 -4.41
N LEU A 101 -0.23 2.24 -3.58
CA LEU A 101 -0.33 2.27 -2.12
C LEU A 101 -0.56 3.67 -1.53
N HIS A 102 -0.17 4.73 -2.24
CA HIS A 102 -0.44 6.10 -1.82
C HIS A 102 -1.91 6.51 -2.00
N HIS A 103 -2.71 5.70 -2.67
CA HIS A 103 -4.15 5.88 -2.79
C HIS A 103 -4.86 5.30 -1.56
N THR A 104 -5.78 6.07 -0.93
CA THR A 104 -6.50 5.67 0.28
C THR A 104 -7.16 4.31 0.16
N TYR A 105 -7.75 4.00 -0.99
CA TYR A 105 -8.44 2.73 -1.19
C TYR A 105 -7.50 1.53 -1.08
N GLU A 106 -6.36 1.56 -1.77
CA GLU A 106 -5.37 0.48 -1.68
C GLU A 106 -4.71 0.45 -0.31
N CYS A 107 -4.31 1.62 0.22
CA CYS A 107 -3.69 1.72 1.53
C CYS A 107 -4.57 1.09 2.62
N MET A 108 -5.87 1.40 2.65
CA MET A 108 -6.79 0.92 3.68
C MET A 108 -7.29 -0.49 3.41
N ALA A 109 -7.87 -0.75 2.23
CA ALA A 109 -8.52 -2.00 1.91
C ALA A 109 -7.54 -3.09 1.44
N GLY A 110 -6.51 -2.73 0.67
CA GLY A 110 -5.55 -3.68 0.09
C GLY A 110 -4.37 -3.98 1.01
N PHE A 111 -3.91 -3.02 1.80
CA PHE A 111 -2.73 -3.18 2.63
C PHE A 111 -3.07 -3.29 4.12
N LEU A 112 -3.54 -2.20 4.76
CA LEU A 112 -3.68 -2.14 6.21
C LEU A 112 -4.71 -3.14 6.75
N SER A 113 -5.81 -3.42 6.02
CA SER A 113 -6.81 -4.42 6.44
C SER A 113 -6.26 -5.84 6.41
N PHE A 114 -5.45 -6.20 5.40
CA PHE A 114 -4.79 -7.50 5.32
C PHE A 114 -3.70 -7.64 6.37
N PHE A 115 -2.91 -6.58 6.57
CA PHE A 115 -1.91 -6.55 7.64
C PHE A 115 -2.56 -6.72 9.02
N TYR A 116 -3.63 -6.00 9.31
CA TYR A 116 -4.39 -6.13 10.56
C TYR A 116 -4.95 -7.54 10.76
N SER A 117 -5.40 -8.19 9.69
CA SER A 117 -5.96 -9.55 9.73
C SER A 117 -4.89 -10.66 9.77
N GLY A 118 -3.59 -10.32 9.70
CA GLY A 118 -2.50 -11.30 9.65
C GLY A 118 -2.41 -12.07 8.34
N ALA A 119 -3.03 -11.57 7.27
CA ALA A 119 -3.04 -12.17 5.94
C ALA A 119 -1.79 -11.84 5.14
N SER A 120 -1.52 -12.60 4.09
CA SER A 120 -0.34 -12.41 3.23
C SER A 120 -0.62 -11.40 2.12
N ILE A 121 0.36 -10.53 1.86
CA ILE A 121 0.29 -9.50 0.81
C ILE A 121 1.47 -9.67 -0.15
N ALA A 122 1.19 -9.86 -1.44
CA ALA A 122 2.17 -9.77 -2.51
C ALA A 122 1.98 -8.47 -3.28
N TYR A 123 3.06 -7.92 -3.80
CA TYR A 123 3.04 -6.69 -4.58
C TYR A 123 3.31 -6.99 -6.05
N ASN A 124 2.44 -6.49 -6.92
CA ASN A 124 2.63 -6.58 -8.36
C ASN A 124 3.63 -5.52 -8.84
N ASN A 125 4.67 -5.95 -9.55
CA ASN A 125 5.68 -5.03 -10.08
C ASN A 125 5.21 -4.26 -11.31
N SER A 126 4.31 -4.85 -12.09
CA SER A 126 3.75 -4.20 -13.28
C SER A 126 2.49 -4.89 -13.77
N LEU A 127 1.58 -4.13 -14.40
CA LEU A 127 0.38 -4.67 -15.02
C LEU A 127 0.67 -5.70 -16.14
N ARG A 128 1.89 -5.71 -16.69
CA ARG A 128 2.30 -6.70 -17.71
C ARG A 128 2.52 -8.08 -17.09
N GLN A 129 2.95 -8.13 -15.83
CA GLN A 129 3.22 -9.37 -15.09
C GLN A 129 2.01 -9.88 -14.32
N LEU A 130 0.92 -9.10 -14.28
CA LEU A 130 -0.24 -9.38 -13.46
C LEU A 130 -0.77 -10.83 -13.62
N GLN A 131 -0.82 -11.35 -14.84
CA GLN A 131 -1.28 -12.73 -15.07
C GLN A 131 -0.31 -13.78 -14.48
N ALA A 132 0.98 -13.56 -14.60
CA ALA A 132 1.99 -14.45 -14.04
C ALA A 132 1.95 -14.42 -12.51
N ASP A 133 1.80 -13.24 -11.93
CA ASP A 133 1.72 -13.04 -10.48
C ASP A 133 0.44 -13.68 -9.89
N PHE A 134 -0.69 -13.62 -10.60
CA PHE A 134 -1.89 -14.35 -10.20
C PHE A 134 -1.69 -15.88 -10.15
N VAL A 135 -0.99 -16.42 -11.14
CA VAL A 135 -0.69 -17.86 -11.18
C VAL A 135 0.29 -18.26 -10.10
N LEU A 136 1.30 -17.43 -9.87
CA LEU A 136 2.35 -17.68 -8.88
C LEU A 136 1.82 -17.57 -7.45
N PHE A 137 1.14 -16.49 -7.15
CA PHE A 137 0.76 -16.14 -5.78
C PHE A 137 -0.60 -16.70 -5.39
N LYS A 138 -1.49 -16.95 -6.36
CA LYS A 138 -2.85 -17.49 -6.17
C LYS A 138 -3.63 -16.72 -5.10
N PRO A 139 -3.89 -15.43 -5.28
CA PRO A 139 -4.61 -14.64 -4.29
C PRO A 139 -6.02 -15.20 -4.06
N THR A 140 -6.46 -15.20 -2.81
CA THR A 140 -7.81 -15.61 -2.41
C THR A 140 -8.78 -14.42 -2.39
N VAL A 141 -8.23 -13.23 -2.16
CA VAL A 141 -8.96 -11.96 -2.18
C VAL A 141 -8.22 -10.98 -3.08
N PHE A 142 -8.94 -10.19 -3.84
CA PHE A 142 -8.36 -9.22 -4.75
C PHE A 142 -9.09 -7.88 -4.66
N VAL A 143 -8.34 -6.84 -4.31
CA VAL A 143 -8.83 -5.46 -4.27
C VAL A 143 -8.65 -4.84 -5.65
N ALA A 144 -9.74 -4.40 -6.26
CA ALA A 144 -9.73 -3.90 -7.62
C ALA A 144 -10.66 -2.70 -7.82
N VAL A 145 -10.38 -1.95 -8.86
CA VAL A 145 -11.26 -0.90 -9.39
C VAL A 145 -11.85 -1.35 -10.73
N PRO A 146 -13.01 -0.81 -11.17
CA PRO A 146 -13.69 -1.25 -12.38
C PRO A 146 -12.78 -1.33 -13.61
N VAL A 147 -11.97 -0.32 -13.87
CA VAL A 147 -11.02 -0.27 -14.99
C VAL A 147 -10.05 -1.45 -15.01
N LEU A 148 -9.60 -1.89 -13.82
CA LEU A 148 -8.71 -3.04 -13.71
C LEU A 148 -9.44 -4.35 -14.04
N LEU A 149 -10.68 -4.50 -13.58
CA LEU A 149 -11.52 -5.67 -13.87
C LEU A 149 -11.84 -5.76 -15.37
N GLU A 150 -12.19 -4.66 -16.02
CA GLU A 150 -12.42 -4.58 -17.46
C GLU A 150 -11.18 -5.00 -18.26
N LYS A 151 -10.00 -4.55 -17.82
CA LYS A 151 -8.73 -4.92 -18.43
C LYS A 151 -8.45 -6.42 -18.29
N LEU A 152 -8.65 -6.99 -17.11
CA LEU A 152 -8.51 -8.42 -16.87
C LEU A 152 -9.50 -9.24 -17.73
N TYR A 153 -10.76 -8.82 -17.77
CA TYR A 153 -11.77 -9.44 -18.62
C TYR A 153 -11.35 -9.44 -20.09
N SER A 154 -10.92 -8.29 -20.61
CA SER A 154 -10.46 -8.17 -21.99
C SER A 154 -9.26 -9.07 -22.30
N MET A 155 -8.33 -9.23 -21.36
CA MET A 155 -7.20 -10.16 -21.49
C MET A 155 -7.65 -11.62 -21.57
N ILE A 156 -8.59 -12.02 -20.72
CA ILE A 156 -9.16 -13.36 -20.70
C ILE A 156 -9.89 -13.68 -22.02
N VAL A 157 -10.76 -12.78 -22.48
CA VAL A 157 -11.51 -12.93 -23.73
C VAL A 157 -10.58 -13.06 -24.92
N LYS A 158 -9.56 -12.20 -25.03
CA LYS A 158 -8.56 -12.27 -26.10
C LYS A 158 -7.80 -13.59 -26.09
N LYS A 159 -7.43 -14.10 -24.93
CA LYS A 159 -6.73 -15.38 -24.79
C LYS A 159 -7.64 -16.54 -25.23
N TYR A 160 -8.91 -16.54 -24.80
CA TYR A 160 -9.89 -17.53 -25.17
C TYR A 160 -10.18 -17.58 -26.66
N ALA A 161 -10.32 -16.40 -27.30
CA ALA A 161 -10.52 -16.30 -28.74
C ALA A 161 -9.34 -16.91 -29.53
N LYS A 162 -8.10 -16.66 -29.10
CA LYS A 162 -6.89 -17.26 -29.70
C LYS A 162 -6.85 -18.78 -29.57
N MET A 163 -7.34 -19.32 -28.44
CA MET A 163 -7.40 -20.78 -28.23
C MET A 163 -8.43 -21.47 -29.12
N LYS A 164 -9.57 -20.80 -29.43
CA LYS A 164 -10.59 -21.33 -30.36
C LYS A 164 -10.21 -21.18 -31.83
N GLY A 165 -9.49 -20.11 -32.20
CA GLY A 165 -9.04 -19.88 -33.58
C GLY A 165 -7.89 -20.77 -34.05
N GLY A 166 -7.24 -21.50 -33.14
CA GLY A 166 -6.17 -22.47 -33.44
C GLY A 166 -6.67 -23.91 -33.71
N LYS A 167 -7.96 -24.14 -33.80
CA LYS A 167 -8.60 -25.40 -34.18
C LYS A 167 -9.39 -25.23 -35.48
N ALA A 168 -8.76 -24.73 -36.54
CA ALA A 168 -9.21 -24.83 -37.92
C ALA A 168 -8.13 -25.49 -38.75
#